data_869dfed945821d8230001113e3edd64a
#
_entry.id   869dfed945821d8230001113e3edd64a
#
_cell.length_a   1.000
_cell.length_b   1.000
_cell.length_c   1.000
_cell.angle_alpha   90.00
_cell.angle_beta   90.00
_cell.angle_gamma   90.00
#
_symmetry.space_group_name_H-M   'P 1'
#
loop_
_entity.id
_entity.type
_entity.pdbx_description
1 polymer ?
#
loop_
_entity_poly.entity_id
_entity_poly.type
_entity_poly.pdbx_seq_one_letter_code
_entity_poly.pdbx_strand_id
1 'polypeptide(L)'
;MTVMEEIQSHQVIPGSVGMWWLGQASFILKTSQGTTVAVDPYLTNSCERGAAEAGFNCSRTSLPLIQPEELAVDVIALTHSHQDHCDPETITRHRQSGFRGPYVAPGETMEKLLQLGVETYEIALSWPNKEHRFDDVRLKSTLAIPPAGDDLTHTGYLFLIDLGPTIYFTGDTDYHEVLEYIAAYKPHVMITVINGAFRNLGPNEAARLTQKLNPKVVIPCHYDLFPDNSLNPRLFRSCLHYAGISNKYLELEHGKAFFFSAKSE
;
A
#
# COMPACT_ATOMS: atom_id res chain seq x y z
N MET A 1 13.61 -16.75 -12.79
CA MET A 1 13.08 -15.37 -12.93
C MET A 1 12.67 -14.93 -11.56
N THR A 2 13.25 -13.83 -11.06
CA THR A 2 12.86 -13.23 -9.77
C THR A 2 11.51 -12.53 -9.90
N VAL A 3 10.87 -12.18 -8.78
CA VAL A 3 9.60 -11.43 -8.81
C VAL A 3 9.78 -10.07 -9.51
N MET A 4 10.93 -9.40 -9.30
CA MET A 4 11.18 -8.11 -9.96
C MET A 4 11.39 -8.26 -11.47
N GLU A 5 12.09 -9.31 -11.92
CA GLU A 5 12.24 -9.62 -13.35
C GLU A 5 10.87 -9.93 -14.00
N GLU A 6 9.98 -10.64 -13.30
CA GLU A 6 8.61 -10.88 -13.75
C GLU A 6 7.85 -9.56 -13.91
N ILE A 7 7.89 -8.70 -12.89
CA ILE A 7 7.22 -7.39 -12.91
C ILE A 7 7.75 -6.55 -14.10
N GLN A 8 9.06 -6.50 -14.28
CA GLN A 8 9.67 -5.71 -15.35
C GLN A 8 9.28 -6.22 -16.75
N SER A 9 9.31 -7.54 -16.95
CA SER A 9 9.06 -8.16 -18.25
C SER A 9 7.57 -8.22 -18.64
N HIS A 10 6.67 -8.15 -17.65
CA HIS A 10 5.25 -8.31 -17.91
C HIS A 10 4.64 -7.11 -18.63
N GLN A 11 3.98 -7.36 -19.75
CA GLN A 11 3.24 -6.33 -20.49
C GLN A 11 1.78 -6.28 -20.00
N VAL A 12 1.42 -5.15 -19.37
CA VAL A 12 0.04 -4.89 -18.94
C VAL A 12 -0.79 -4.40 -20.11
N ILE A 13 -1.94 -5.00 -20.34
CA ILE A 13 -2.82 -4.60 -21.46
C ILE A 13 -3.46 -3.23 -21.23
N PRO A 14 -3.74 -2.44 -22.30
CA PRO A 14 -4.38 -1.13 -22.17
C PRO A 14 -5.72 -1.18 -21.42
N GLY A 15 -5.89 -0.26 -20.47
CA GLY A 15 -7.08 -0.19 -19.60
C GLY A 15 -7.00 -1.07 -18.36
N SER A 16 -5.85 -1.71 -18.13
CA SER A 16 -5.60 -2.57 -16.97
C SER A 16 -4.45 -2.05 -16.11
N VAL A 17 -4.29 -2.66 -14.94
CA VAL A 17 -3.17 -2.50 -14.03
C VAL A 17 -2.73 -3.87 -13.53
N GLY A 18 -1.42 -4.07 -13.43
CA GLY A 18 -0.83 -5.20 -12.71
C GLY A 18 -0.55 -4.82 -11.27
N MET A 19 -0.80 -5.74 -10.34
CA MET A 19 -0.58 -5.56 -8.90
C MET A 19 0.15 -6.79 -8.35
N TRP A 20 1.18 -6.57 -7.54
CA TRP A 20 1.93 -7.60 -6.82
C TRP A 20 1.97 -7.22 -5.34
N TRP A 21 1.45 -8.09 -4.49
CA TRP A 21 1.54 -7.94 -3.05
C TRP A 21 2.82 -8.59 -2.52
N LEU A 22 3.63 -7.84 -1.77
CA LEU A 22 4.92 -8.29 -1.25
C LEU A 22 4.88 -8.64 0.25
N GLY A 23 3.69 -8.62 0.84
CA GLY A 23 3.45 -8.79 2.27
C GLY A 23 3.19 -7.46 2.99
N GLN A 24 2.59 -7.51 4.17
CA GLN A 24 2.18 -6.36 4.97
C GLN A 24 1.34 -5.36 4.13
N ALA A 25 1.75 -4.10 4.08
CA ALA A 25 1.17 -3.05 3.23
C ALA A 25 1.95 -2.84 1.92
N SER A 26 2.93 -3.72 1.60
CA SER A 26 3.83 -3.52 0.47
C SER A 26 3.25 -4.00 -0.84
N PHE A 27 3.10 -3.11 -1.80
CA PHE A 27 2.60 -3.42 -3.15
C PHE A 27 3.49 -2.82 -4.24
N ILE A 28 3.52 -3.46 -5.40
CA ILE A 28 3.96 -2.83 -6.65
C ILE A 28 2.78 -2.79 -7.60
N LEU A 29 2.53 -1.62 -8.15
CA LEU A 29 1.55 -1.38 -9.22
C LEU A 29 2.31 -1.12 -10.52
N LYS A 30 1.83 -1.69 -11.63
CA LYS A 30 2.36 -1.43 -12.98
C LYS A 30 1.23 -1.11 -13.94
N THR A 31 1.35 0.03 -14.62
CA THR A 31 0.37 0.46 -15.63
C THR A 31 0.62 -0.17 -17.00
N SER A 32 -0.31 0.01 -17.92
CA SER A 32 -0.15 -0.43 -19.30
C SER A 32 0.90 0.36 -20.11
N GLN A 33 1.30 1.53 -19.64
CA GLN A 33 2.40 2.31 -20.22
C GLN A 33 3.76 1.95 -19.64
N GLY A 34 3.77 1.10 -18.59
CA GLY A 34 4.98 0.61 -17.96
C GLY A 34 5.33 1.33 -16.66
N THR A 35 4.64 2.43 -16.30
CA THR A 35 4.90 3.15 -15.05
C THR A 35 4.70 2.23 -13.85
N THR A 36 5.70 2.18 -12.97
CA THR A 36 5.73 1.33 -11.78
C THR A 36 5.76 2.16 -10.51
N VAL A 37 4.88 1.83 -9.56
CA VAL A 37 4.82 2.49 -8.25
C VAL A 37 4.91 1.43 -7.15
N ALA A 38 5.92 1.54 -6.27
CA ALA A 38 5.95 0.78 -5.03
C ALA A 38 5.23 1.56 -3.94
N VAL A 39 4.34 0.90 -3.22
CA VAL A 39 3.67 1.44 -2.03
C VAL A 39 4.23 0.76 -0.81
N ASP A 40 4.66 1.53 0.17
CA ASP A 40 5.15 1.08 1.48
C ASP A 40 6.09 -0.14 1.40
N PRO A 41 7.20 -0.10 0.62
CA PRO A 41 8.05 -1.26 0.42
C PRO A 41 8.79 -1.62 1.71
N TYR A 42 8.33 -2.70 2.39
CA TYR A 42 8.96 -3.31 3.54
C TYR A 42 9.66 -4.62 3.12
N LEU A 43 10.94 -4.53 2.76
CA LEU A 43 11.71 -5.61 2.13
C LEU A 43 12.82 -6.17 3.03
N THR A 44 12.77 -5.89 4.32
CA THR A 44 13.77 -6.35 5.31
C THR A 44 13.09 -6.97 6.53
N ASN A 45 13.84 -7.18 7.61
CA ASN A 45 13.31 -7.59 8.92
C ASN A 45 13.55 -6.50 9.97
N SER A 46 13.59 -5.24 9.57
CA SER A 46 13.97 -4.11 10.43
C SER A 46 13.05 -3.92 11.64
N CYS A 47 11.77 -4.30 11.54
CA CYS A 47 10.81 -4.17 12.64
C CYS A 47 11.09 -5.12 13.81
N GLU A 48 11.82 -6.22 13.60
CA GLU A 48 12.03 -7.28 14.61
C GLU A 48 12.61 -6.72 15.92
N ARG A 49 13.66 -5.90 15.82
CA ARG A 49 14.36 -5.40 17.01
C ARG A 49 13.50 -4.44 17.81
N GLY A 50 12.95 -3.40 17.17
CA GLY A 50 12.15 -2.39 17.85
C GLY A 50 10.88 -2.96 18.45
N ALA A 51 10.23 -3.88 17.75
CA ALA A 51 9.04 -4.57 18.24
C ALA A 51 9.36 -5.45 19.46
N ALA A 52 10.49 -6.18 19.45
CA ALA A 52 10.91 -7.02 20.57
C ALA A 52 11.17 -6.19 21.84
N GLU A 53 11.77 -5.01 21.72
CA GLU A 53 11.97 -4.07 22.84
C GLU A 53 10.62 -3.56 23.41
N ALA A 54 9.60 -3.44 22.57
CA ALA A 54 8.24 -3.10 22.98
C ALA A 54 7.38 -4.29 23.42
N GLY A 55 7.92 -5.52 23.40
CA GLY A 55 7.24 -6.75 23.82
C GLY A 55 6.39 -7.42 22.74
N PHE A 56 6.59 -7.09 21.46
CA PHE A 56 5.90 -7.69 20.32
C PHE A 56 6.83 -8.53 19.46
N ASN A 57 6.29 -9.55 18.82
CA ASN A 57 7.01 -10.34 17.81
C ASN A 57 6.60 -9.88 16.40
N CYS A 58 7.44 -9.00 15.82
CA CYS A 58 7.32 -8.55 14.43
C CYS A 58 8.46 -9.08 13.55
N SER A 59 9.00 -10.28 13.87
CA SER A 59 9.85 -11.00 12.94
C SER A 59 9.05 -11.48 11.74
N ARG A 60 9.59 -11.34 10.53
CA ARG A 60 8.92 -11.84 9.33
C ARG A 60 8.71 -13.33 9.36
N THR A 61 7.53 -13.79 9.01
CA THR A 61 7.18 -15.23 8.85
C THR A 61 7.69 -15.81 7.53
N SER A 62 8.06 -14.95 6.56
CA SER A 62 8.56 -15.32 5.24
C SER A 62 9.70 -14.42 4.80
N LEU A 63 10.59 -14.93 3.96
CA LEU A 63 11.67 -14.15 3.37
C LEU A 63 11.14 -13.05 2.43
N PRO A 64 11.83 -11.90 2.31
CA PRO A 64 11.53 -10.91 1.31
C PRO A 64 11.57 -11.50 -0.10
N LEU A 65 10.56 -11.19 -0.91
CA LEU A 65 10.44 -11.68 -2.30
C LEU A 65 11.34 -10.92 -3.28
N ILE A 66 11.72 -9.70 -2.90
CA ILE A 66 12.62 -8.80 -3.64
C ILE A 66 13.60 -8.26 -2.62
N GLN A 67 14.89 -8.24 -2.96
CA GLN A 67 15.87 -7.53 -2.13
C GLN A 67 15.76 -6.03 -2.38
N PRO A 68 16.03 -5.17 -1.37
CA PRO A 68 15.95 -3.71 -1.57
C PRO A 68 16.75 -3.20 -2.77
N GLU A 69 17.93 -3.78 -3.02
CA GLU A 69 18.80 -3.42 -4.13
C GLU A 69 18.24 -3.80 -5.52
N GLU A 70 17.34 -4.78 -5.55
CA GLU A 70 16.70 -5.28 -6.78
C GLU A 70 15.41 -4.51 -7.12
N LEU A 71 14.90 -3.69 -6.17
CA LEU A 71 13.66 -2.94 -6.37
C LEU A 71 13.84 -1.91 -7.49
N ALA A 72 13.24 -2.16 -8.64
CA ALA A 72 13.33 -1.32 -9.83
C ALA A 72 11.95 -0.75 -10.17
N VAL A 73 11.66 0.42 -9.62
CA VAL A 73 10.38 1.13 -9.78
C VAL A 73 10.62 2.60 -10.11
N ASP A 74 9.62 3.25 -10.71
CA ASP A 74 9.71 4.67 -11.08
C ASP A 74 9.40 5.60 -9.90
N VAL A 75 8.51 5.17 -8.99
CA VAL A 75 8.04 5.96 -7.85
C VAL A 75 7.93 5.09 -6.61
N ILE A 76 8.30 5.64 -5.45
CA ILE A 76 7.97 5.07 -4.14
C ILE A 76 6.95 5.99 -3.45
N ALA A 77 5.78 5.44 -3.10
CA ALA A 77 4.74 6.12 -2.36
C ALA A 77 4.68 5.57 -0.94
N LEU A 78 4.87 6.42 0.05
CA LEU A 78 4.88 6.06 1.47
C LEU A 78 3.66 6.68 2.16
N THR A 79 2.88 5.85 2.86
CA THR A 79 1.64 6.30 3.51
C THR A 79 1.90 7.04 4.82
N HIS A 80 2.89 6.61 5.58
CA HIS A 80 3.27 7.21 6.87
C HIS A 80 4.67 6.74 7.34
N SER A 81 5.09 7.22 8.50
CA SER A 81 6.47 7.10 8.99
C SER A 81 6.80 5.79 9.70
N HIS A 82 5.84 4.92 10.04
CA HIS A 82 6.09 3.66 10.73
C HIS A 82 7.08 2.76 9.96
N GLN A 83 7.79 1.92 10.71
CA GLN A 83 8.93 1.19 10.18
C GLN A 83 8.56 0.12 9.15
N ASP A 84 7.37 -0.47 9.25
CA ASP A 84 6.84 -1.44 8.29
C ASP A 84 6.21 -0.81 7.04
N HIS A 85 6.22 0.52 6.92
CA HIS A 85 5.79 1.30 5.75
C HIS A 85 6.95 2.13 5.17
N CYS A 86 7.63 2.92 6.00
CA CYS A 86 8.84 3.63 5.65
C CYS A 86 10.06 2.92 6.28
N ASP A 87 10.42 1.77 5.74
CA ASP A 87 11.50 0.93 6.22
C ASP A 87 12.88 1.58 5.98
N PRO A 88 13.61 1.99 7.04
CA PRO A 88 14.88 2.68 6.88
C PRO A 88 15.95 1.80 6.21
N GLU A 89 15.91 0.49 6.45
CA GLU A 89 16.87 -0.43 5.84
C GLU A 89 16.56 -0.64 4.35
N THR A 90 15.29 -0.81 3.98
CA THR A 90 14.87 -0.86 2.57
C THR A 90 15.27 0.41 1.82
N ILE A 91 14.94 1.59 2.35
CA ILE A 91 15.26 2.87 1.72
C ILE A 91 16.78 3.03 1.56
N THR A 92 17.57 2.78 2.60
CA THR A 92 19.03 2.94 2.56
C THR A 92 19.67 2.01 1.54
N ARG A 93 19.33 0.73 1.54
CA ARG A 93 19.88 -0.27 0.62
C ARG A 93 19.43 -0.02 -0.82
N HIS A 94 18.17 0.34 -1.03
CA HIS A 94 17.65 0.71 -2.35
C HIS A 94 18.38 1.94 -2.92
N ARG A 95 18.65 2.97 -2.10
CA ARG A 95 19.46 4.13 -2.52
C ARG A 95 20.90 3.77 -2.88
N GLN A 96 21.49 2.77 -2.20
CA GLN A 96 22.83 2.27 -2.53
C GLN A 96 22.90 1.65 -3.93
N SER A 97 21.78 1.11 -4.45
CA SER A 97 21.71 0.63 -5.84
C SER A 97 21.61 1.74 -6.89
N GLY A 98 21.50 3.01 -6.47
CA GLY A 98 21.50 4.17 -7.36
C GLY A 98 20.16 4.88 -7.53
N PHE A 99 19.08 4.40 -6.91
CA PHE A 99 17.78 5.07 -6.98
C PHE A 99 17.82 6.47 -6.34
N ARG A 100 17.17 7.44 -6.98
CA ARG A 100 17.14 8.86 -6.55
C ARG A 100 15.74 9.47 -6.60
N GLY A 101 14.72 8.70 -6.20
CA GLY A 101 13.33 9.18 -6.18
C GLY A 101 12.67 9.20 -7.55
N PRO A 102 11.43 9.69 -7.66
CA PRO A 102 10.69 10.41 -6.62
C PRO A 102 10.13 9.53 -5.50
N TYR A 103 10.15 10.10 -4.29
CA TYR A 103 9.41 9.59 -3.13
C TYR A 103 8.18 10.47 -2.92
N VAL A 104 6.99 9.91 -2.86
CA VAL A 104 5.78 10.62 -2.40
C VAL A 104 5.62 10.32 -0.92
N ALA A 105 5.62 11.33 -0.07
CA ALA A 105 5.65 11.14 1.38
C ALA A 105 4.91 12.27 2.12
N PRO A 106 4.14 11.97 3.18
CA PRO A 106 3.59 12.98 4.09
C PRO A 106 4.68 13.55 5.02
N GLY A 107 4.29 14.54 5.85
CA GLY A 107 5.22 15.38 6.59
C GLY A 107 6.25 14.65 7.44
N GLU A 108 5.83 13.81 8.39
CA GLU A 108 6.77 13.08 9.27
C GLU A 108 7.57 12.02 8.48
N THR A 109 6.97 11.42 7.46
CA THR A 109 7.67 10.50 6.57
C THR A 109 8.77 11.23 5.77
N MET A 110 8.51 12.47 5.32
CA MET A 110 9.52 13.30 4.68
C MET A 110 10.69 13.56 5.64
N GLU A 111 10.42 13.92 6.90
CA GLU A 111 11.47 14.14 7.90
C GLU A 111 12.33 12.87 8.09
N LYS A 112 11.71 11.70 8.16
CA LYS A 112 12.42 10.43 8.25
C LYS A 112 13.27 10.16 7.00
N LEU A 113 12.75 10.42 5.80
CA LEU A 113 13.50 10.28 4.55
C LEU A 113 14.74 11.20 4.52
N LEU A 114 14.61 12.45 4.97
CA LEU A 114 15.73 13.38 5.07
C LEU A 114 16.82 12.87 6.02
N GLN A 115 16.43 12.28 7.16
CA GLN A 115 17.37 11.64 8.10
C GLN A 115 18.10 10.43 7.49
N LEU A 116 17.47 9.74 6.52
CA LEU A 116 18.07 8.65 5.76
C LEU A 116 18.91 9.11 4.55
N GLY A 117 19.11 10.43 4.39
CA GLY A 117 19.93 11.02 3.34
C GLY A 117 19.23 11.12 1.98
N VAL A 118 17.89 11.11 1.96
CA VAL A 118 17.11 11.47 0.76
C VAL A 118 17.12 13.00 0.64
N GLU A 119 17.41 13.50 -0.55
CA GLU A 119 17.46 14.94 -0.79
C GLU A 119 16.05 15.52 -0.97
N THR A 120 15.85 16.77 -0.56
CA THR A 120 14.52 17.43 -0.62
C THR A 120 13.91 17.40 -2.02
N TYR A 121 14.72 17.56 -3.08
CA TYR A 121 14.24 17.55 -4.47
C TYR A 121 13.79 16.16 -4.97
N GLU A 122 14.15 15.10 -4.25
CA GLU A 122 13.69 13.72 -4.53
C GLU A 122 12.32 13.45 -3.89
N ILE A 123 11.81 14.34 -3.02
CA ILE A 123 10.60 14.13 -2.24
C ILE A 123 9.46 15.01 -2.76
N ALA A 124 8.42 14.36 -3.23
CA ALA A 124 7.13 14.98 -3.53
C ALA A 124 6.29 15.00 -2.24
N LEU A 125 6.43 16.09 -1.44
CA LEU A 125 5.71 16.26 -0.19
C LEU A 125 4.19 16.19 -0.42
N SER A 126 3.50 15.39 0.37
CA SER A 126 2.10 15.10 0.20
C SER A 126 1.28 15.33 1.47
N TRP A 127 0.00 15.59 1.29
CA TRP A 127 -0.99 15.76 2.35
C TRP A 127 -2.38 15.46 1.77
N PRO A 128 -3.44 15.26 2.57
CA PRO A 128 -4.77 14.96 2.05
C PRO A 128 -5.23 15.93 0.96
N ASN A 129 -5.71 15.37 -0.14
CA ASN A 129 -6.10 16.04 -1.39
C ASN A 129 -4.95 16.56 -2.27
N LYS A 130 -3.69 16.48 -1.85
CA LYS A 130 -2.57 16.76 -2.75
C LYS A 130 -2.50 15.71 -3.86
N GLU A 131 -2.22 16.16 -5.07
CA GLU A 131 -2.07 15.32 -6.25
C GLU A 131 -0.69 15.53 -6.86
N HIS A 132 -0.04 14.43 -7.22
CA HIS A 132 1.21 14.39 -7.98
C HIS A 132 0.98 13.56 -9.24
N ARG A 133 1.66 13.93 -10.32
CA ARG A 133 1.58 13.20 -11.58
C ARG A 133 2.92 12.58 -11.92
N PHE A 134 2.89 11.30 -12.28
CA PHE A 134 4.01 10.52 -12.75
C PHE A 134 3.56 9.78 -14.02
N ASP A 135 4.03 10.24 -15.15
CA ASP A 135 3.61 9.74 -16.47
C ASP A 135 2.08 9.59 -16.60
N ASP A 136 1.57 8.37 -16.66
CA ASP A 136 0.15 8.05 -16.78
C ASP A 136 -0.58 7.80 -15.44
N VAL A 137 0.11 8.03 -14.31
CA VAL A 137 -0.46 7.88 -12.97
C VAL A 137 -0.60 9.25 -12.30
N ARG A 138 -1.81 9.61 -11.88
CA ARG A 138 -2.04 10.68 -10.91
C ARG A 138 -2.24 10.05 -9.54
N LEU A 139 -1.32 10.33 -8.64
CA LEU A 139 -1.32 9.86 -7.26
C LEU A 139 -1.89 10.97 -6.38
N LYS A 140 -3.09 10.74 -5.87
CA LYS A 140 -3.78 11.67 -4.98
C LYS A 140 -3.78 11.14 -3.56
N SER A 141 -3.20 11.90 -2.64
CA SER A 141 -3.25 11.56 -1.21
C SER A 141 -4.65 11.76 -0.64
N THR A 142 -5.05 10.86 0.22
CA THR A 142 -6.34 10.84 0.89
C THR A 142 -6.17 10.96 2.40
N LEU A 143 -7.24 11.25 3.11
CA LEU A 143 -7.25 11.16 4.57
C LEU A 143 -7.00 9.72 5.00
N ALA A 144 -6.22 9.55 6.05
CA ALA A 144 -6.22 8.41 6.96
C ALA A 144 -6.37 8.93 8.39
N ILE A 145 -6.85 8.09 9.29
CA ILE A 145 -7.13 8.46 10.69
C ILE A 145 -6.17 7.67 11.57
N PRO A 146 -5.03 8.27 11.96
CA PRO A 146 -4.07 7.60 12.84
C PRO A 146 -4.60 7.48 14.27
N PRO A 147 -4.03 6.59 15.10
CA PRO A 147 -4.32 6.55 16.53
C PRO A 147 -3.90 7.85 17.22
N ALA A 148 -4.57 8.19 18.32
CA ALA A 148 -4.23 9.38 19.10
C ALA A 148 -2.81 9.27 19.67
N GLY A 149 -2.00 10.29 19.43
CA GLY A 149 -0.60 10.36 19.87
C GLY A 149 0.42 9.84 18.87
N ASP A 150 -0.04 9.42 17.70
CA ASP A 150 0.79 8.95 16.59
C ASP A 150 1.05 10.07 15.55
N ASP A 151 1.77 9.74 14.48
CA ASP A 151 1.99 10.57 13.30
C ASP A 151 0.65 11.04 12.71
N LEU A 152 0.33 12.31 12.87
CA LEU A 152 -0.92 12.90 12.36
C LEU A 152 -0.91 13.12 10.85
N THR A 153 0.19 12.80 10.18
CA THR A 153 0.33 13.00 8.72
C THR A 153 0.04 11.75 7.89
N HIS A 154 -0.49 10.67 8.51
CA HIS A 154 -0.91 9.47 7.78
C HIS A 154 -1.77 9.81 6.57
N THR A 155 -1.52 9.11 5.47
CA THR A 155 -2.31 9.23 4.23
C THR A 155 -2.63 7.86 3.67
N GLY A 156 -3.77 7.76 3.00
CA GLY A 156 -3.99 6.75 1.97
C GLY A 156 -3.70 7.34 0.59
N TYR A 157 -3.91 6.55 -0.47
CA TYR A 157 -3.69 6.99 -1.84
C TYR A 157 -4.81 6.56 -2.78
N LEU A 158 -5.19 7.47 -3.69
CA LEU A 158 -5.93 7.15 -4.91
C LEU A 158 -4.94 7.16 -6.09
N PHE A 159 -4.83 6.03 -6.76
CA PHE A 159 -4.13 5.89 -8.04
C PHE A 159 -5.16 6.09 -9.16
N LEU A 160 -5.07 7.22 -9.83
CA LEU A 160 -5.92 7.58 -10.96
C LEU A 160 -5.11 7.32 -12.23
N ILE A 161 -5.27 6.15 -12.85
CA ILE A 161 -4.50 5.71 -14.00
C ILE A 161 -5.18 6.22 -15.28
N ASP A 162 -4.45 6.88 -16.16
CA ASP A 162 -5.00 7.39 -17.41
C ASP A 162 -5.53 6.22 -18.27
N LEU A 163 -6.79 6.32 -18.67
CA LEU A 163 -7.51 5.28 -19.42
C LEU A 163 -7.52 3.90 -18.73
N GLY A 164 -7.22 3.86 -17.43
CA GLY A 164 -7.13 2.66 -16.60
C GLY A 164 -8.06 2.71 -15.38
N PRO A 165 -7.91 1.75 -14.46
CA PRO A 165 -8.71 1.72 -13.25
C PRO A 165 -8.29 2.78 -12.24
N THR A 166 -9.24 3.13 -11.36
CA THR A 166 -8.98 3.87 -10.12
C THR A 166 -8.77 2.87 -8.99
N ILE A 167 -7.67 2.99 -8.24
CA ILE A 167 -7.35 2.14 -7.10
C ILE A 167 -7.30 3.01 -5.86
N TYR A 168 -7.96 2.59 -4.80
CA TYR A 168 -7.85 3.20 -3.48
C TYR A 168 -7.04 2.29 -2.56
N PHE A 169 -5.95 2.80 -2.02
CA PHE A 169 -5.14 2.20 -0.98
C PHE A 169 -5.40 2.96 0.33
N THR A 170 -5.91 2.28 1.36
CA THR A 170 -6.34 2.97 2.58
C THR A 170 -5.17 3.55 3.37
N GLY A 171 -3.99 2.94 3.32
CA GLY A 171 -2.97 3.11 4.33
C GLY A 171 -3.47 2.58 5.68
N ASP A 172 -2.67 2.76 6.72
CA ASP A 172 -3.08 2.48 8.09
C ASP A 172 -4.04 3.56 8.58
N THR A 173 -5.24 3.15 8.98
CA THR A 173 -6.32 4.07 9.34
C THR A 173 -7.33 3.41 10.27
N ASP A 174 -7.84 4.16 11.25
CA ASP A 174 -9.09 3.85 11.97
C ASP A 174 -10.30 4.13 11.06
N TYR A 175 -11.47 3.59 11.41
CA TYR A 175 -12.70 3.92 10.71
C TYR A 175 -13.24 5.27 11.14
N HIS A 176 -13.54 6.11 10.17
CA HIS A 176 -14.35 7.31 10.37
C HIS A 176 -15.20 7.57 9.13
N GLU A 177 -16.41 8.09 9.29
CA GLU A 177 -17.34 8.37 8.18
C GLU A 177 -16.76 9.36 7.16
N VAL A 178 -15.82 10.20 7.58
CA VAL A 178 -15.14 11.11 6.65
C VAL A 178 -14.42 10.37 5.52
N LEU A 179 -14.00 9.11 5.72
CA LEU A 179 -13.36 8.31 4.67
C LEU A 179 -14.33 7.95 3.53
N GLU A 180 -15.63 8.03 3.77
CA GLU A 180 -16.66 7.70 2.77
C GLU A 180 -16.66 8.68 1.58
N TYR A 181 -16.01 9.87 1.70
CA TYR A 181 -15.87 10.81 0.57
C TYR A 181 -15.16 10.19 -0.64
N ILE A 182 -14.36 9.14 -0.42
CA ILE A 182 -13.68 8.39 -1.48
C ILE A 182 -14.66 7.77 -2.47
N ALA A 183 -15.91 7.51 -2.07
CA ALA A 183 -16.95 7.01 -2.97
C ALA A 183 -17.18 7.93 -4.21
N ALA A 184 -16.93 9.24 -4.09
CA ALA A 184 -17.02 10.17 -5.21
C ALA A 184 -16.02 9.88 -6.34
N TYR A 185 -14.90 9.21 -6.03
CA TYR A 185 -13.88 8.79 -7.01
C TYR A 185 -14.19 7.45 -7.67
N LYS A 186 -15.23 6.73 -7.20
CA LYS A 186 -15.66 5.42 -7.72
C LYS A 186 -14.49 4.44 -7.89
N PRO A 187 -13.76 4.10 -6.83
CA PRO A 187 -12.62 3.21 -6.95
C PRO A 187 -13.06 1.85 -7.50
N HIS A 188 -12.34 1.34 -8.50
CA HIS A 188 -12.57 0.02 -9.05
C HIS A 188 -11.99 -1.05 -8.12
N VAL A 189 -10.83 -0.79 -7.55
CA VAL A 189 -10.15 -1.65 -6.59
C VAL A 189 -9.93 -0.87 -5.30
N MET A 190 -10.21 -1.53 -4.17
CA MET A 190 -9.84 -1.04 -2.84
C MET A 190 -8.84 -2.02 -2.23
N ILE A 191 -7.68 -1.53 -1.80
CA ILE A 191 -6.70 -2.28 -1.01
C ILE A 191 -6.80 -1.73 0.41
N THR A 192 -7.06 -2.60 1.38
CA THR A 192 -7.38 -2.17 2.75
C THR A 192 -6.68 -3.00 3.81
N VAL A 193 -6.19 -2.33 4.83
CA VAL A 193 -5.72 -3.00 6.05
C VAL A 193 -6.88 -3.69 6.75
N ILE A 194 -6.61 -4.83 7.41
CA ILE A 194 -7.63 -5.62 8.12
C ILE A 194 -7.15 -6.10 9.49
N ASN A 195 -5.93 -5.76 9.91
CA ASN A 195 -5.30 -6.29 11.12
C ASN A 195 -6.05 -5.95 12.42
N GLY A 196 -6.78 -4.83 12.48
CA GLY A 196 -7.56 -4.40 13.66
C GLY A 196 -6.72 -4.07 14.89
N ALA A 197 -5.39 -4.23 14.81
CA ALA A 197 -4.44 -3.84 15.82
C ALA A 197 -4.02 -2.36 15.64
N PHE A 198 -3.51 -1.75 16.70
CA PHE A 198 -3.01 -0.35 16.67
C PHE A 198 -4.04 0.65 16.11
N ARG A 199 -5.35 0.36 16.33
CA ARG A 199 -6.49 1.13 15.80
C ARG A 199 -6.58 1.18 14.27
N ASN A 200 -5.99 0.25 13.58
CA ASN A 200 -6.28 0.05 12.17
C ASN A 200 -7.67 -0.57 11.97
N LEU A 201 -8.22 -0.41 10.76
CA LEU A 201 -9.46 -1.07 10.38
C LEU A 201 -9.38 -2.57 10.71
N GLY A 202 -10.33 -3.03 11.51
CA GLY A 202 -10.60 -4.46 11.66
C GLY A 202 -11.52 -4.96 10.54
N PRO A 203 -11.79 -6.27 10.49
CA PRO A 203 -12.61 -6.88 9.44
C PRO A 203 -13.99 -6.25 9.27
N ASN A 204 -14.64 -5.84 10.36
CA ASN A 204 -15.97 -5.22 10.32
C ASN A 204 -15.93 -3.82 9.73
N GLU A 205 -14.98 -2.99 10.19
CA GLU A 205 -14.79 -1.62 9.71
C GLU A 205 -14.39 -1.61 8.24
N ALA A 206 -13.47 -2.49 7.84
CA ALA A 206 -13.05 -2.66 6.45
C ALA A 206 -14.23 -3.11 5.56
N ALA A 207 -15.09 -4.02 6.04
CA ALA A 207 -16.29 -4.44 5.32
C ALA A 207 -17.31 -3.31 5.21
N ARG A 208 -17.50 -2.52 6.28
CA ARG A 208 -18.36 -1.32 6.26
C ARG A 208 -17.86 -0.29 5.26
N LEU A 209 -16.56 0.01 5.26
CA LEU A 209 -15.97 0.93 4.30
C LEU A 209 -16.10 0.39 2.87
N THR A 210 -15.85 -0.89 2.65
CA THR A 210 -16.04 -1.55 1.34
C THR A 210 -17.49 -1.38 0.83
N GLN A 211 -18.49 -1.57 1.70
CA GLN A 211 -19.90 -1.40 1.34
C GLN A 211 -20.21 0.05 0.92
N LYS A 212 -19.66 1.03 1.63
CA LYS A 212 -19.85 2.45 1.35
C LYS A 212 -19.17 2.92 0.05
N LEU A 213 -17.94 2.48 -0.18
CA LEU A 213 -17.18 2.83 -1.37
C LEU A 213 -17.61 2.02 -2.61
N ASN A 214 -18.17 0.84 -2.40
CA ASN A 214 -18.68 -0.07 -3.44
C ASN A 214 -17.68 -0.37 -4.58
N PRO A 215 -16.42 -0.72 -4.32
CA PRO A 215 -15.46 -1.07 -5.36
C PRO A 215 -15.94 -2.32 -6.11
N LYS A 216 -15.34 -2.63 -7.27
CA LYS A 216 -15.56 -3.91 -7.96
C LYS A 216 -14.84 -5.05 -7.23
N VAL A 217 -13.62 -4.77 -6.72
CA VAL A 217 -12.77 -5.72 -5.99
C VAL A 217 -12.26 -5.07 -4.73
N VAL A 218 -12.22 -5.81 -3.61
CA VAL A 218 -11.53 -5.43 -2.39
C VAL A 218 -10.46 -6.48 -2.05
N ILE A 219 -9.25 -6.00 -1.78
CA ILE A 219 -8.06 -6.78 -1.49
C ILE A 219 -7.64 -6.47 -0.05
N PRO A 220 -7.62 -7.45 0.85
CA PRO A 220 -7.08 -7.25 2.19
C PRO A 220 -5.55 -7.17 2.15
N CYS A 221 -4.96 -6.41 3.06
CA CYS A 221 -3.53 -6.36 3.32
C CYS A 221 -3.25 -6.18 4.83
N HIS A 222 -1.98 -6.02 5.19
CA HIS A 222 -1.52 -5.85 6.56
C HIS A 222 -1.84 -7.06 7.46
N TYR A 223 -1.53 -8.26 6.97
CA TYR A 223 -1.69 -9.53 7.68
C TYR A 223 -0.65 -10.56 7.18
N ASP A 224 -0.55 -11.70 7.88
CA ASP A 224 0.29 -12.87 7.54
C ASP A 224 1.83 -12.65 7.55
N LEU A 225 2.33 -11.45 7.87
CA LEU A 225 3.76 -11.21 7.88
C LEU A 225 4.38 -11.22 9.28
N PHE A 226 3.71 -10.66 10.27
CA PHE A 226 4.18 -10.57 11.65
C PHE A 226 3.29 -11.41 12.57
N PRO A 227 3.88 -12.30 13.44
CA PRO A 227 3.08 -13.12 14.35
C PRO A 227 2.12 -12.32 15.24
N ASP A 228 2.56 -11.19 15.81
CA ASP A 228 1.76 -10.41 16.75
C ASP A 228 0.98 -9.25 16.08
N ASN A 229 1.09 -9.11 14.76
CA ASN A 229 0.32 -8.13 13.98
C ASN A 229 -0.27 -8.80 12.73
N SER A 230 -1.00 -9.88 12.95
CA SER A 230 -1.62 -10.68 11.89
C SER A 230 -3.06 -11.01 12.26
N LEU A 231 -3.89 -11.18 11.24
CA LEU A 231 -5.28 -11.57 11.39
C LEU A 231 -5.68 -12.47 10.23
N ASN A 232 -6.46 -13.53 10.50
CA ASN A 232 -6.92 -14.43 9.45
C ASN A 232 -7.86 -13.70 8.47
N PRO A 233 -7.50 -13.56 7.19
CA PRO A 233 -8.27 -12.81 6.20
C PRO A 233 -9.67 -13.39 5.95
N ARG A 234 -9.92 -14.65 6.32
CA ARG A 234 -11.25 -15.26 6.27
C ARG A 234 -12.26 -14.54 7.16
N LEU A 235 -11.83 -13.87 8.24
CA LEU A 235 -12.71 -13.05 9.07
C LEU A 235 -13.26 -11.87 8.27
N PHE A 236 -12.42 -11.21 7.49
CA PHE A 236 -12.86 -10.13 6.59
C PHE A 236 -13.83 -10.65 5.52
N ARG A 237 -13.51 -11.78 4.89
CA ARG A 237 -14.41 -12.43 3.94
C ARG A 237 -15.78 -12.75 4.56
N SER A 238 -15.81 -13.19 5.82
CA SER A 238 -17.05 -13.44 6.55
C SER A 238 -17.85 -12.15 6.79
N CYS A 239 -17.18 -11.06 7.16
CA CYS A 239 -17.84 -9.76 7.34
C CYS A 239 -18.44 -9.25 6.02
N LEU A 240 -17.74 -9.40 4.88
CA LEU A 240 -18.26 -9.08 3.56
C LEU A 240 -19.46 -9.97 3.17
N HIS A 241 -19.45 -11.24 3.59
CA HIS A 241 -20.58 -12.14 3.37
C HIS A 241 -21.82 -11.65 4.12
N TYR A 242 -21.69 -11.31 5.41
CA TYR A 242 -22.81 -10.75 6.19
C TYR A 242 -23.30 -9.43 5.63
N ALA A 243 -22.42 -8.63 5.04
CA ALA A 243 -22.78 -7.38 4.35
C ALA A 243 -23.38 -7.61 2.95
N GLY A 244 -23.48 -8.85 2.46
CA GLY A 244 -24.05 -9.20 1.15
C GLY A 244 -23.15 -8.86 -0.05
N ILE A 245 -21.83 -8.67 0.16
CA ILE A 245 -20.87 -8.23 -0.85
C ILE A 245 -19.62 -9.13 -0.95
N SER A 246 -19.73 -10.39 -0.56
CA SER A 246 -18.57 -11.32 -0.57
C SER A 246 -18.01 -11.60 -1.97
N ASN A 247 -18.77 -11.33 -3.02
CA ASN A 247 -18.34 -11.42 -4.41
C ASN A 247 -17.25 -10.41 -4.79
N LYS A 248 -17.03 -9.40 -3.96
CA LYS A 248 -15.98 -8.38 -4.16
C LYS A 248 -14.62 -8.80 -3.59
N TYR A 249 -14.59 -9.80 -2.70
CA TYR A 249 -13.39 -10.23 -2.00
C TYR A 249 -12.39 -10.92 -2.93
N LEU A 250 -11.15 -10.46 -2.88
CA LEU A 250 -10.02 -11.10 -3.54
C LEU A 250 -8.84 -11.16 -2.58
N GLU A 251 -8.36 -12.35 -2.27
CA GLU A 251 -7.14 -12.61 -1.53
C GLU A 251 -5.99 -12.82 -2.51
N LEU A 252 -4.92 -12.04 -2.35
CA LEU A 252 -3.73 -12.19 -3.17
C LEU A 252 -2.73 -13.14 -2.50
N GLU A 253 -1.96 -13.84 -3.32
CA GLU A 253 -0.77 -14.56 -2.88
C GLU A 253 0.45 -13.63 -2.98
N HIS A 254 1.34 -13.69 -1.99
CA HIS A 254 2.59 -12.92 -2.00
C HIS A 254 3.38 -13.16 -3.29
N GLY A 255 3.74 -12.08 -3.97
CA GLY A 255 4.55 -12.10 -5.20
C GLY A 255 3.86 -12.60 -6.46
N LYS A 256 2.58 -12.98 -6.38
CA LYS A 256 1.80 -13.37 -7.56
C LYS A 256 1.14 -12.16 -8.21
N ALA A 257 1.22 -12.11 -9.53
CA ALA A 257 0.58 -11.07 -10.32
C ALA A 257 -0.95 -11.18 -10.27
N PHE A 258 -1.62 -10.06 -10.04
CA PHE A 258 -3.04 -9.88 -10.28
C PHE A 258 -3.26 -8.74 -11.27
N PHE A 259 -4.09 -8.96 -12.27
CA PHE A 259 -4.43 -7.94 -13.28
C PHE A 259 -5.89 -7.58 -13.18
N PHE A 260 -6.15 -6.28 -13.02
CA PHE A 260 -7.49 -5.73 -13.06
C PHE A 260 -7.69 -4.91 -14.33
N SER A 261 -8.80 -5.13 -15.04
CA SER A 261 -9.19 -4.35 -16.23
C SER A 261 -10.47 -3.56 -15.96
N ALA A 262 -10.42 -2.25 -16.21
CA ALA A 262 -11.62 -1.40 -16.11
C ALA A 262 -12.58 -1.59 -17.31
N LYS A 263 -12.12 -2.22 -18.40
CA LYS A 263 -12.88 -2.42 -19.65
C LYS A 263 -13.65 -3.73 -19.71
N SER A 264 -13.57 -4.59 -18.67
CA SER A 264 -14.28 -5.87 -18.62
C SER A 264 -15.72 -5.68 -18.13
N GLU A 265 -16.57 -5.05 -18.93
CA GLU A 265 -18.03 -5.18 -18.95
C GLU A 265 -18.52 -5.19 -20.39
#